data_36180f5e04280f2804fb54f0f17cfbf9
#
_entry.id   36180f5e04280f2804fb54f0f17cfbf9
#
_cell.length_a   1.000
_cell.length_b   1.000
_cell.length_c   1.000
_cell.angle_alpha   90.00
_cell.angle_beta   90.00
_cell.angle_gamma   90.00
#
_symmetry.space_group_name_H-M   'P 1'
#
loop_
_entity.id
_entity.type
_entity.pdbx_description
1 polymer ?
#
loop_
_entity_poly.entity_id
_entity_poly.type
_entity_poly.pdbx_seq_one_letter_code
_entity_poly.pdbx_strand_id
1 'polypeptide(L)'
;MTSFTRRNVLKGALAAAGAAAVVPGTAASASTAKPSAIPLVRNRLTLPSGIATGDVTTNSGVLWSRASGPGRLVASLLAIDDAGSPLRGGRAFQRVLRGSAAAEGTDFTARIDAEHLPAGTRFAVSMHFEDAEGNAGETAQGSFSTAPNTGLLISGRQSRGQSFVWTGDTAGQGWGINPDIGGMRGYAAMNATAPDFFIHSGDTIYSDGPIAAQVTEPDGQTWRNLVTEEVSKVAETLNEYRGRHRYNLMDQNVRALYAGVPVIAQWDDHETHNNWYPGQILTDSRYTERRVDVLAARGRQAWQEYQPISGLGGRSNGTTGFEPARIYRKISRGPQLDIFCLDMRSFKDPNTDGKETQLMHILGQEQADWLIKEVSRSKATWKVIANDLPLGVIVPDGPINQESLANRDAAAPLGKELEIAGVLSAFKRNRVKNVVWLTADVHYCAAHHYTPERAAFTDFDPFWEFVAGPINAGSFGPNALDGTFGPEQVFFKAGAYANESPRSGESQYFGHVDLGEDDVFTVSLRNAKGAVLWSKALQPQR
;
A
#
# COMPACT_ATOMS: atom_id res chain seq x y z
N MET A 1 18.00 8.97 -28.51
CA MET A 1 18.22 8.72 -27.09
C MET A 1 17.44 7.46 -26.76
N THR A 2 18.13 6.34 -26.61
CA THR A 2 17.52 5.00 -26.43
C THR A 2 17.18 4.78 -24.98
N SER A 3 15.91 4.64 -24.69
CA SER A 3 15.34 4.29 -23.38
C SER A 3 15.78 2.88 -22.97
N PHE A 4 16.60 2.76 -21.94
CA PHE A 4 16.92 1.48 -21.30
C PHE A 4 15.85 1.11 -20.31
N THR A 5 15.06 0.09 -20.62
CA THR A 5 14.00 -0.43 -19.75
C THR A 5 14.58 -1.40 -18.70
N ARG A 6 14.03 -1.38 -17.48
CA ARG A 6 14.37 -2.27 -16.33
C ARG A 6 14.39 -3.77 -16.65
N ARG A 7 13.83 -4.18 -17.77
CA ARG A 7 13.79 -5.57 -18.25
C ARG A 7 15.19 -6.17 -18.49
N ASN A 8 16.21 -5.33 -18.71
CA ASN A 8 17.58 -5.78 -18.94
C ASN A 8 18.40 -5.95 -17.66
N VAL A 9 17.95 -5.41 -16.53
CA VAL A 9 18.65 -5.48 -15.23
C VAL A 9 18.55 -6.87 -14.59
N LEU A 10 17.40 -7.54 -14.77
CA LEU A 10 17.20 -8.91 -14.26
C LEU A 10 18.05 -9.97 -14.96
N LYS A 11 18.48 -9.72 -16.21
CA LYS A 11 19.33 -10.66 -16.97
C LYS A 11 20.83 -10.55 -16.63
N GLY A 12 21.28 -9.41 -16.12
CA GLY A 12 22.68 -9.18 -15.75
C GLY A 12 23.11 -9.78 -14.41
N ALA A 13 22.19 -9.92 -13.46
CA ALA A 13 22.50 -10.42 -12.12
C ALA A 13 22.73 -11.95 -12.04
N LEU A 14 22.28 -12.70 -13.04
CA LEU A 14 22.45 -14.16 -13.12
C LEU A 14 23.84 -14.59 -13.61
N ALA A 15 24.65 -13.69 -14.18
CA ALA A 15 25.96 -14.03 -14.78
C ALA A 15 27.16 -13.89 -13.82
N ALA A 16 26.98 -13.32 -12.63
CA ALA A 16 28.10 -12.99 -11.73
C ALA A 16 28.46 -14.07 -10.69
N ALA A 17 27.78 -15.22 -10.68
CA ALA A 17 28.03 -16.28 -9.68
C ALA A 17 28.90 -17.45 -10.18
N GLY A 18 29.58 -17.34 -11.32
CA GLY A 18 30.27 -18.48 -11.92
C GLY A 18 31.57 -18.18 -12.67
N ALA A 19 32.51 -17.46 -12.09
CA ALA A 19 33.87 -17.37 -12.64
C ALA A 19 34.93 -17.59 -11.57
N ALA A 20 35.25 -18.87 -11.29
CA ALA A 20 36.47 -19.24 -10.61
C ALA A 20 37.56 -19.42 -11.66
N ALA A 21 38.67 -18.69 -11.52
CA ALA A 21 39.81 -18.72 -12.40
C ALA A 21 40.51 -20.10 -12.40
N VAL A 22 40.79 -20.62 -13.59
CA VAL A 22 41.62 -21.82 -13.76
C VAL A 22 43.07 -21.38 -13.86
N VAL A 23 43.92 -21.84 -12.95
CA VAL A 23 45.36 -21.80 -13.02
C VAL A 23 45.84 -23.20 -13.47
N PRO A 24 46.71 -23.33 -14.51
CA PRO A 24 47.23 -24.65 -14.91
C PRO A 24 48.43 -25.04 -14.05
N GLY A 25 48.38 -26.19 -13.46
CA GLY A 25 49.51 -26.73 -12.68
C GLY A 25 49.33 -28.20 -12.33
N THR A 26 50.15 -29.04 -13.02
CA THR A 26 50.66 -30.39 -12.70
C THR A 26 49.66 -31.52 -12.39
N ALA A 27 49.77 -32.54 -13.23
CA ALA A 27 49.12 -33.82 -13.12
C ALA A 27 49.40 -34.53 -11.78
N ALA A 28 48.38 -34.82 -11.01
CA ALA A 28 48.42 -35.75 -9.90
C ALA A 28 47.24 -36.74 -10.07
N SER A 29 47.55 -37.98 -9.80
CA SER A 29 46.81 -39.24 -9.94
C SER A 29 45.30 -39.14 -9.63
N ALA A 30 44.47 -39.62 -10.51
CA ALA A 30 43.02 -39.76 -10.36
C ALA A 30 42.68 -40.73 -9.21
N SER A 31 42.29 -40.16 -8.07
CA SER A 31 41.50 -40.85 -7.08
C SER A 31 40.04 -40.85 -7.60
N THR A 32 39.51 -42.03 -7.81
CA THR A 32 38.09 -42.25 -8.14
C THR A 32 37.23 -41.97 -6.91
N ALA A 33 37.04 -40.67 -6.56
CA ALA A 33 35.99 -40.28 -5.65
C ALA A 33 34.65 -40.48 -6.36
N LYS A 34 33.82 -41.38 -5.86
CA LYS A 34 32.42 -41.49 -6.27
C LYS A 34 31.80 -40.10 -6.19
N PRO A 35 31.04 -39.66 -7.21
CA PRO A 35 30.31 -38.40 -7.10
C PRO A 35 29.40 -38.51 -5.88
N SER A 36 29.63 -37.63 -4.92
CA SER A 36 28.75 -37.46 -3.77
C SER A 36 27.38 -37.12 -4.33
N ALA A 37 26.41 -38.03 -4.19
CA ALA A 37 25.05 -37.72 -4.59
C ALA A 37 24.63 -36.50 -3.81
N ILE A 38 24.41 -35.38 -4.51
CA ILE A 38 23.79 -34.20 -3.91
C ILE A 38 22.44 -34.69 -3.38
N PRO A 39 22.19 -34.68 -2.06
CA PRO A 39 20.90 -35.12 -1.56
C PRO A 39 19.86 -34.21 -2.19
N LEU A 40 18.94 -34.77 -2.97
CA LEU A 40 17.73 -34.12 -3.40
C LEU A 40 16.97 -33.80 -2.12
N VAL A 41 17.07 -32.56 -1.64
CA VAL A 41 16.32 -32.07 -0.49
C VAL A 41 14.85 -32.08 -0.91
N ARG A 42 14.15 -33.16 -0.59
CA ARG A 42 12.70 -33.23 -0.68
C ARG A 42 12.17 -32.30 0.40
N ASN A 43 11.25 -31.40 0.04
CA ASN A 43 10.56 -30.44 0.92
C ASN A 43 11.34 -29.18 1.30
N ARG A 44 11.99 -28.52 0.36
CA ARG A 44 12.47 -27.15 0.60
C ARG A 44 11.30 -26.22 0.86
N LEU A 45 11.45 -25.30 1.83
CA LEU A 45 10.48 -24.24 2.05
C LEU A 45 10.38 -23.35 0.81
N THR A 46 9.15 -23.01 0.43
CA THR A 46 8.84 -22.11 -0.69
C THR A 46 8.31 -20.77 -0.19
N LEU A 47 8.21 -19.79 -1.09
CA LEU A 47 7.64 -18.47 -0.80
C LEU A 47 6.34 -18.27 -1.62
N PRO A 48 5.23 -18.95 -1.25
CA PRO A 48 4.02 -18.99 -2.08
C PRO A 48 3.37 -17.62 -2.31
N SER A 49 3.60 -16.66 -1.42
CA SER A 49 3.10 -15.29 -1.51
C SER A 49 4.16 -14.30 -2.03
N GLY A 50 5.32 -14.76 -2.48
CA GLY A 50 6.41 -13.89 -2.92
C GLY A 50 7.08 -13.15 -1.77
N ILE A 51 7.67 -12.00 -2.08
CA ILE A 51 8.31 -11.09 -1.12
C ILE A 51 7.74 -9.69 -1.25
N ALA A 52 7.76 -8.93 -0.16
CA ALA A 52 7.41 -7.52 -0.15
C ALA A 52 8.38 -6.71 0.71
N THR A 53 8.47 -5.42 0.40
CA THR A 53 9.12 -4.43 1.26
C THR A 53 8.13 -3.31 1.56
N GLY A 54 8.27 -2.66 2.71
CA GLY A 54 7.37 -1.54 3.04
C GLY A 54 7.94 -0.58 4.06
N ASP A 55 7.20 0.51 4.25
CA ASP A 55 7.53 1.60 5.17
C ASP A 55 8.99 2.06 5.08
N VAL A 56 9.52 2.11 3.85
CA VAL A 56 10.94 2.46 3.63
C VAL A 56 11.15 3.95 3.86
N THR A 57 12.06 4.26 4.77
CA THR A 57 12.48 5.63 5.12
C THR A 57 13.84 5.98 4.50
N THR A 58 14.52 6.97 5.05
CA THR A 58 15.90 7.30 4.66
C THR A 58 16.93 6.26 5.12
N ASN A 59 16.64 5.47 6.16
CA ASN A 59 17.62 4.57 6.79
C ASN A 59 17.03 3.26 7.30
N SER A 60 15.77 2.97 7.00
CA SER A 60 15.10 1.74 7.42
C SER A 60 14.07 1.27 6.41
N GLY A 61 13.59 0.04 6.59
CA GLY A 61 12.47 -0.54 5.86
C GLY A 61 12.11 -1.89 6.44
N VAL A 62 10.92 -2.36 6.13
CA VAL A 62 10.42 -3.68 6.53
C VAL A 62 10.53 -4.64 5.35
N LEU A 63 11.10 -5.80 5.57
CA LEU A 63 11.14 -6.91 4.60
C LEU A 63 10.15 -7.97 5.07
N TRP A 64 9.36 -8.51 4.16
CA TRP A 64 8.29 -9.45 4.47
C TRP A 64 8.24 -10.61 3.48
N SER A 65 7.90 -11.78 3.98
CA SER A 65 7.53 -12.93 3.17
C SER A 65 6.68 -13.92 3.96
N ARG A 66 6.10 -14.90 3.25
CA ARG A 66 5.36 -16.02 3.81
C ARG A 66 5.99 -17.34 3.34
N ALA A 67 6.23 -18.25 4.27
CA ALA A 67 6.76 -19.59 4.00
C ALA A 67 5.65 -20.60 3.72
N SER A 68 6.00 -21.73 3.10
CA SER A 68 5.13 -22.91 2.98
C SER A 68 5.03 -23.76 4.24
N GLY A 69 5.80 -23.44 5.29
CA GLY A 69 5.85 -24.14 6.57
C GLY A 69 6.74 -23.44 7.59
N PRO A 70 6.96 -24.03 8.77
CA PRO A 70 7.79 -23.44 9.81
C PRO A 70 9.23 -23.19 9.34
N GLY A 71 9.78 -22.01 9.67
CA GLY A 71 11.14 -21.64 9.29
C GLY A 71 11.52 -20.25 9.77
N ARG A 72 12.71 -19.78 9.42
CA ARG A 72 13.21 -18.45 9.75
C ARG A 72 13.51 -17.67 8.48
N LEU A 73 12.96 -16.48 8.37
CA LEU A 73 13.24 -15.58 7.24
C LEU A 73 14.69 -15.09 7.29
N VAL A 74 15.37 -15.20 6.16
CA VAL A 74 16.72 -14.67 5.94
C VAL A 74 16.70 -13.78 4.72
N ALA A 75 17.27 -12.59 4.82
CA ALA A 75 17.39 -11.63 3.72
C ALA A 75 18.83 -11.19 3.53
N SER A 76 19.27 -11.13 2.29
CA SER A 76 20.54 -10.52 1.90
C SER A 76 20.26 -9.21 1.17
N LEU A 77 20.87 -8.13 1.64
CA LEU A 77 20.83 -6.81 1.04
C LEU A 77 22.17 -6.49 0.39
N LEU A 78 22.15 -6.01 -0.86
CA LEU A 78 23.33 -5.58 -1.60
C LEU A 78 23.06 -4.22 -2.21
N ALA A 79 23.85 -3.20 -1.87
CA ALA A 79 23.74 -1.89 -2.51
C ALA A 79 24.21 -1.96 -3.97
N ILE A 80 23.33 -1.45 -4.87
CA ILE A 80 23.53 -1.50 -6.31
C ILE A 80 23.37 -0.13 -6.95
N ASP A 81 23.97 0.06 -8.13
CA ASP A 81 23.73 1.21 -8.99
C ASP A 81 22.45 1.03 -9.84
N ASP A 82 22.13 2.02 -10.69
CA ASP A 82 20.97 1.98 -11.56
C ASP A 82 21.03 0.87 -12.62
N ALA A 83 22.23 0.39 -12.94
CA ALA A 83 22.44 -0.74 -13.84
C ALA A 83 22.35 -2.11 -13.13
N GLY A 84 22.13 -2.11 -11.79
CA GLY A 84 22.05 -3.33 -10.97
C GLY A 84 23.41 -3.89 -10.57
N SER A 85 24.51 -3.15 -10.81
CA SER A 85 25.85 -3.60 -10.42
C SER A 85 26.16 -3.24 -8.97
N PRO A 86 26.90 -4.10 -8.22
CA PRO A 86 27.27 -3.82 -6.85
C PRO A 86 28.06 -2.50 -6.70
N LEU A 87 27.67 -1.65 -5.76
CA LEU A 87 28.43 -0.46 -5.43
C LEU A 87 29.78 -0.83 -4.79
N ARG A 88 30.83 -0.03 -5.06
CA ARG A 88 32.22 -0.28 -4.62
C ARG A 88 32.76 0.86 -3.77
N GLY A 89 33.88 0.57 -3.08
CA GLY A 89 34.57 1.55 -2.23
C GLY A 89 33.73 2.00 -1.04
N GLY A 90 33.78 3.26 -0.67
CA GLY A 90 33.06 3.82 0.49
C GLY A 90 31.52 3.77 0.40
N ARG A 91 30.96 3.37 -0.75
CA ARG A 91 29.52 3.16 -0.95
C ARG A 91 29.13 1.69 -0.97
N ALA A 92 30.08 0.77 -0.87
CA ALA A 92 29.79 -0.65 -0.80
C ALA A 92 28.99 -0.96 0.49
N PHE A 93 27.89 -1.70 0.32
CA PHE A 93 27.11 -2.18 1.45
C PHE A 93 26.56 -3.55 1.12
N GLN A 94 26.82 -4.49 2.02
CA GLN A 94 26.22 -5.82 1.97
C GLN A 94 25.89 -6.26 3.39
N ARG A 95 24.72 -6.83 3.60
CA ARG A 95 24.28 -7.26 4.92
C ARG A 95 23.33 -8.45 4.80
N VAL A 96 23.52 -9.44 5.66
CA VAL A 96 22.57 -10.54 5.84
C VAL A 96 21.81 -10.30 7.14
N LEU A 97 20.49 -10.39 7.06
CA LEU A 97 19.56 -10.16 8.15
C LEU A 97 18.76 -11.43 8.40
N ARG A 98 18.45 -11.68 9.67
CA ARG A 98 17.61 -12.78 10.12
C ARG A 98 16.38 -12.24 10.83
N GLY A 99 15.21 -12.65 10.38
CA GLY A 99 13.92 -12.18 10.85
C GLY A 99 13.30 -13.07 11.91
N SER A 100 12.01 -12.82 12.12
CA SER A 100 11.17 -13.63 12.98
C SER A 100 11.01 -15.06 12.44
N ALA A 101 10.59 -15.97 13.31
CA ALA A 101 10.17 -17.30 12.90
C ALA A 101 8.83 -17.22 12.20
N ALA A 102 8.71 -17.91 11.07
CA ALA A 102 7.46 -18.22 10.42
C ALA A 102 6.82 -19.41 11.14
N ALA A 103 5.62 -19.23 11.68
CA ALA A 103 4.92 -20.25 12.46
C ALA A 103 3.44 -20.29 12.08
N GLU A 104 2.76 -21.38 12.39
CA GLU A 104 1.33 -21.57 12.11
C GLU A 104 0.47 -20.46 12.70
N GLY A 105 0.80 -19.99 13.91
CA GLY A 105 0.08 -18.90 14.59
C GLY A 105 0.06 -17.57 13.81
N THR A 106 1.02 -17.34 12.91
CA THR A 106 1.09 -16.17 12.01
C THR A 106 0.88 -16.54 10.54
N ASP A 107 0.25 -17.66 10.24
CA ASP A 107 0.09 -18.19 8.88
C ASP A 107 1.43 -18.27 8.12
N PHE A 108 2.49 -18.60 8.83
CA PHE A 108 3.88 -18.69 8.33
C PHE A 108 4.42 -17.38 7.74
N THR A 109 3.82 -16.23 8.03
CA THR A 109 4.40 -14.94 7.69
C THR A 109 5.57 -14.60 8.61
N ALA A 110 6.56 -13.90 8.08
CA ALA A 110 7.71 -13.42 8.82
C ALA A 110 8.22 -12.09 8.27
N ARG A 111 8.89 -11.31 9.12
CA ARG A 111 9.40 -9.99 8.77
C ARG A 111 10.78 -9.73 9.34
N ILE A 112 11.45 -8.74 8.77
CA ILE A 112 12.73 -8.19 9.21
C ILE A 112 12.61 -6.67 9.21
N ASP A 113 12.81 -6.04 10.35
CA ASP A 113 13.01 -4.60 10.44
C ASP A 113 14.48 -4.31 10.09
N ALA A 114 14.70 -3.80 8.89
CA ALA A 114 16.03 -3.45 8.40
C ALA A 114 16.33 -2.00 8.78
N GLU A 115 17.22 -1.80 9.72
CA GLU A 115 17.64 -0.50 10.25
C GLU A 115 19.08 -0.16 9.86
N HIS A 116 19.46 1.12 10.04
CA HIS A 116 20.81 1.62 9.76
C HIS A 116 21.26 1.37 8.32
N LEU A 117 20.34 1.54 7.39
CA LEU A 117 20.61 1.48 5.95
C LEU A 117 21.19 2.81 5.45
N PRO A 118 22.11 2.78 4.49
CA PRO A 118 22.54 4.00 3.78
C PRO A 118 21.37 4.71 3.11
N ALA A 119 21.29 6.03 3.27
CA ALA A 119 20.27 6.86 2.63
C ALA A 119 20.51 6.99 1.11
N GLY A 120 19.44 7.22 0.35
CA GLY A 120 19.50 7.42 -1.10
C GLY A 120 20.15 6.25 -1.85
N THR A 121 19.99 5.05 -1.33
CA THR A 121 20.68 3.84 -1.83
C THR A 121 19.65 2.84 -2.35
N ARG A 122 19.92 2.31 -3.53
CA ARG A 122 19.15 1.20 -4.10
C ARG A 122 19.77 -0.13 -3.65
N PHE A 123 18.90 -1.05 -3.24
CA PHE A 123 19.28 -2.40 -2.80
C PHE A 123 18.69 -3.47 -3.72
N ALA A 124 19.50 -4.43 -4.10
CA ALA A 124 19.02 -5.76 -4.48
C ALA A 124 18.75 -6.54 -3.19
N VAL A 125 17.62 -7.22 -3.16
CA VAL A 125 17.16 -8.04 -2.03
C VAL A 125 17.02 -9.48 -2.49
N SER A 126 17.55 -10.40 -1.68
CA SER A 126 17.35 -11.84 -1.85
C SER A 126 16.82 -12.41 -0.55
N MET A 127 15.67 -13.09 -0.59
CA MET A 127 15.03 -13.66 0.59
C MET A 127 14.79 -15.16 0.44
N HIS A 128 14.99 -15.91 1.51
CA HIS A 128 14.62 -17.32 1.62
C HIS A 128 14.25 -17.65 3.07
N PHE A 129 13.66 -18.82 3.29
CA PHE A 129 13.47 -19.35 4.62
C PHE A 129 14.48 -20.49 4.88
N GLU A 130 15.05 -20.51 6.10
CA GLU A 130 15.79 -21.64 6.63
C GLU A 130 14.86 -22.52 7.48
N ASP A 131 14.91 -23.82 7.27
CA ASP A 131 14.20 -24.79 8.12
C ASP A 131 14.88 -24.96 9.50
N ALA A 132 14.37 -25.89 10.31
CA ALA A 132 14.92 -26.15 11.67
C ALA A 132 16.36 -26.67 11.64
N GLU A 133 16.75 -27.33 10.56
CA GLU A 133 18.10 -27.88 10.33
C GLU A 133 19.04 -26.85 9.69
N GLY A 134 18.56 -25.65 9.37
CA GLY A 134 19.33 -24.58 8.73
C GLY A 134 19.46 -24.72 7.21
N ASN A 135 18.66 -25.58 6.58
CA ASN A 135 18.67 -25.70 5.11
C ASN A 135 17.91 -24.54 4.47
N ALA A 136 18.53 -23.89 3.49
CA ALA A 136 17.90 -22.83 2.72
C ALA A 136 16.85 -23.39 1.75
N GLY A 137 15.66 -22.76 1.75
CA GLY A 137 14.56 -23.01 0.84
C GLY A 137 14.71 -22.34 -0.52
N GLU A 138 13.58 -22.15 -1.19
CA GLU A 138 13.47 -21.35 -2.41
C GLU A 138 13.92 -19.90 -2.13
N THR A 139 14.53 -19.26 -3.11
CA THR A 139 14.99 -17.89 -3.01
C THR A 139 14.19 -16.99 -3.95
N ALA A 140 13.59 -15.94 -3.42
CA ALA A 140 12.98 -14.86 -4.20
C ALA A 140 13.85 -13.62 -4.20
N GLN A 141 13.76 -12.83 -5.28
CA GLN A 141 14.54 -11.61 -5.46
C GLN A 141 13.65 -10.40 -5.69
N GLY A 142 14.09 -9.25 -5.20
CA GLY A 142 13.44 -7.98 -5.36
C GLY A 142 14.41 -6.81 -5.22
N SER A 143 13.86 -5.61 -5.09
CA SER A 143 14.66 -4.40 -4.89
C SER A 143 13.85 -3.31 -4.19
N PHE A 144 14.54 -2.42 -3.49
CA PHE A 144 13.95 -1.17 -2.98
C PHE A 144 15.01 -0.07 -2.92
N SER A 145 14.55 1.19 -2.74
CA SER A 145 15.45 2.32 -2.52
C SER A 145 15.08 3.04 -1.24
N THR A 146 16.09 3.29 -0.37
CA THR A 146 15.93 4.23 0.74
C THR A 146 15.78 5.65 0.20
N ALA A 147 15.01 6.47 0.92
CA ALA A 147 14.84 7.87 0.54
C ALA A 147 16.14 8.67 0.68
N PRO A 148 16.34 9.72 -0.12
CA PRO A 148 17.51 10.58 0.00
C PRO A 148 17.49 11.34 1.33
N ASN A 149 18.68 11.57 1.91
CA ASN A 149 18.86 12.44 3.06
C ASN A 149 19.71 13.64 2.62
N THR A 150 19.16 14.84 2.68
CA THR A 150 19.79 16.05 2.15
C THR A 150 20.90 16.63 3.01
N GLY A 151 21.18 16.05 4.16
CA GLY A 151 22.25 16.54 5.02
C GLY A 151 23.65 16.45 4.41
N LEU A 152 23.84 15.66 3.36
CA LEU A 152 25.12 15.44 2.74
C LEU A 152 24.93 15.18 1.24
N LEU A 153 25.16 16.21 0.44
CA LEU A 153 25.62 16.03 -0.96
C LEU A 153 26.96 15.28 -0.93
N ILE A 154 26.94 14.02 -0.51
CA ILE A 154 28.09 13.16 -0.63
C ILE A 154 28.21 12.80 -2.11
N SER A 155 29.15 13.48 -2.75
CA SER A 155 29.62 13.24 -4.09
C SER A 155 28.68 13.58 -5.24
N GLY A 156 28.46 14.88 -5.55
CA GLY A 156 28.16 15.33 -6.93
C GLY A 156 26.95 14.74 -7.65
N ARG A 157 26.10 13.95 -6.98
CA ARG A 157 24.79 13.58 -7.46
C ARG A 157 23.79 14.57 -6.89
N GLN A 158 23.13 15.29 -7.77
CA GLN A 158 21.92 16.05 -7.49
C GLN A 158 20.94 15.15 -6.73
N SER A 159 20.20 15.74 -5.78
CA SER A 159 19.04 15.12 -5.14
C SER A 159 18.19 14.54 -6.27
N ARG A 160 18.10 13.22 -6.36
CA ARG A 160 17.21 12.60 -7.33
C ARG A 160 15.78 12.79 -6.81
N GLY A 161 14.92 13.39 -7.59
CA GLY A 161 13.49 13.49 -7.27
C GLY A 161 12.91 12.12 -6.93
N GLN A 162 11.77 12.08 -6.30
CA GLN A 162 11.07 10.86 -5.92
C GLN A 162 9.82 10.68 -6.77
N SER A 163 9.50 9.44 -7.11
CA SER A 163 8.29 9.08 -7.83
C SER A 163 7.50 8.03 -7.04
N PHE A 164 6.19 8.16 -6.98
CA PHE A 164 5.35 7.17 -6.32
C PHE A 164 3.97 7.06 -6.94
N VAL A 165 3.30 5.95 -6.68
CA VAL A 165 1.92 5.71 -7.09
C VAL A 165 1.03 5.50 -5.86
N TRP A 166 -0.28 5.77 -6.01
CA TRP A 166 -1.27 5.40 -5.00
C TRP A 166 -2.56 4.92 -5.66
N THR A 167 -3.28 4.05 -4.95
CA THR A 167 -4.61 3.55 -5.30
C THR A 167 -5.17 2.72 -4.14
N GLY A 168 -6.43 2.32 -4.21
CA GLY A 168 -7.09 1.36 -3.33
C GLY A 168 -7.83 0.27 -4.11
N ASP A 169 -8.67 -0.47 -3.42
CA ASP A 169 -9.78 -1.26 -3.93
C ASP A 169 -9.35 -2.45 -4.79
N THR A 170 -8.91 -3.52 -4.13
CA THR A 170 -8.32 -4.70 -4.76
C THR A 170 -9.21 -5.94 -4.62
N ALA A 171 -9.66 -6.51 -5.73
CA ALA A 171 -10.52 -7.69 -5.84
C ALA A 171 -11.93 -7.48 -5.25
N GLY A 172 -12.50 -6.29 -5.46
CA GLY A 172 -13.81 -5.90 -4.93
C GLY A 172 -15.00 -6.22 -5.82
N GLN A 173 -16.20 -6.22 -5.22
CA GLN A 173 -17.52 -6.37 -5.85
C GLN A 173 -17.64 -7.60 -6.77
N GLY A 174 -16.94 -8.69 -6.45
CA GLY A 174 -16.96 -9.92 -7.23
C GLY A 174 -15.94 -9.99 -8.38
N TRP A 175 -15.18 -8.90 -8.62
CA TRP A 175 -14.13 -8.83 -9.64
C TRP A 175 -12.77 -9.27 -9.07
N GLY A 176 -12.54 -10.59 -9.02
CA GLY A 176 -11.28 -11.17 -8.56
C GLY A 176 -10.22 -11.31 -9.66
N ILE A 177 -9.27 -12.21 -9.44
CA ILE A 177 -8.22 -12.54 -10.43
C ILE A 177 -8.84 -13.22 -11.64
N ASN A 178 -8.75 -12.59 -12.80
CA ASN A 178 -9.19 -13.18 -14.07
C ASN A 178 -7.96 -13.55 -14.94
N PRO A 179 -7.64 -14.85 -15.07
CA PRO A 179 -6.52 -15.30 -15.88
C PRO A 179 -6.65 -14.99 -17.37
N ASP A 180 -7.87 -14.89 -17.91
CA ASP A 180 -8.14 -14.67 -19.34
C ASP A 180 -7.61 -13.31 -19.81
N ILE A 181 -7.51 -12.33 -18.90
CA ILE A 181 -6.99 -10.98 -19.19
C ILE A 181 -5.58 -10.75 -18.62
N GLY A 182 -4.94 -11.79 -18.06
CA GLY A 182 -3.62 -11.68 -17.45
C GLY A 182 -3.62 -11.17 -16.01
N GLY A 183 -4.69 -11.39 -15.26
CA GLY A 183 -4.81 -11.04 -13.85
C GLY A 183 -5.09 -9.54 -13.60
N MET A 184 -4.61 -9.03 -12.49
CA MET A 184 -4.82 -7.64 -12.02
C MET A 184 -3.89 -6.66 -12.76
N ARG A 185 -4.27 -6.26 -13.97
CA ARG A 185 -3.41 -5.48 -14.89
C ARG A 185 -3.06 -4.07 -14.38
N GLY A 186 -3.87 -3.48 -13.52
CA GLY A 186 -3.59 -2.20 -12.90
C GLY A 186 -2.25 -2.21 -12.15
N TYR A 187 -1.94 -3.30 -11.46
CA TYR A 187 -0.65 -3.49 -10.79
C TYR A 187 0.53 -3.54 -11.77
N ALA A 188 0.35 -4.16 -12.95
CA ALA A 188 1.37 -4.13 -14.00
C ALA A 188 1.57 -2.72 -14.57
N ALA A 189 0.49 -1.93 -14.72
CA ALA A 189 0.57 -0.55 -15.19
C ALA A 189 1.30 0.35 -14.17
N MET A 190 1.01 0.22 -12.88
CA MET A 190 1.75 0.91 -11.82
C MET A 190 3.23 0.53 -11.82
N ASN A 191 3.55 -0.76 -11.91
CA ASN A 191 4.94 -1.23 -11.95
C ASN A 191 5.71 -0.70 -13.17
N ALA A 192 5.02 -0.49 -14.31
CA ALA A 192 5.62 0.06 -15.52
C ALA A 192 6.04 1.52 -15.37
N THR A 193 5.47 2.29 -14.43
CA THR A 193 5.92 3.66 -14.12
C THR A 193 7.22 3.70 -13.33
N ALA A 194 7.67 2.55 -12.82
CA ALA A 194 8.89 2.39 -12.05
C ALA A 194 8.98 3.29 -10.80
N PRO A 195 7.95 3.33 -9.95
CA PRO A 195 7.92 4.23 -8.81
C PRO A 195 8.91 3.80 -7.71
N ASP A 196 9.30 4.74 -6.86
CA ASP A 196 10.16 4.47 -5.71
C ASP A 196 9.37 3.80 -4.55
N PHE A 197 8.06 4.03 -4.48
CA PHE A 197 7.16 3.38 -3.54
C PHE A 197 5.70 3.47 -4.00
N PHE A 198 4.84 2.73 -3.31
CA PHE A 198 3.41 2.64 -3.57
C PHE A 198 2.63 2.87 -2.27
N ILE A 199 1.62 3.76 -2.26
CA ILE A 199 0.67 3.92 -1.17
C ILE A 199 -0.59 3.13 -1.53
N HIS A 200 -0.92 2.10 -0.73
CA HIS A 200 -2.19 1.40 -0.84
C HIS A 200 -3.17 2.01 0.17
N SER A 201 -4.15 2.75 -0.36
CA SER A 201 -5.07 3.57 0.44
C SER A 201 -6.26 2.78 1.03
N GLY A 202 -6.04 1.52 1.40
CA GLY A 202 -7.07 0.66 1.97
C GLY A 202 -7.74 -0.25 0.94
N ASP A 203 -8.70 -1.05 1.40
CA ASP A 203 -9.34 -2.10 0.60
C ASP A 203 -8.32 -3.02 -0.07
N THR A 204 -7.29 -3.39 0.71
CA THR A 204 -6.29 -4.37 0.26
C THR A 204 -6.92 -5.74 0.06
N ILE A 205 -8.09 -5.98 0.65
CA ILE A 205 -8.97 -7.13 0.46
C ILE A 205 -10.43 -6.69 0.59
N TYR A 206 -11.36 -7.47 0.02
CA TYR A 206 -12.80 -7.35 0.23
C TYR A 206 -13.28 -8.58 1.03
N SER A 207 -13.22 -8.50 2.35
CA SER A 207 -13.55 -9.63 3.22
C SER A 207 -15.03 -10.00 3.23
N ASP A 208 -15.90 -9.05 2.93
CA ASP A 208 -17.37 -9.14 2.89
C ASP A 208 -17.94 -9.38 1.48
N GLY A 209 -17.10 -9.35 0.45
CA GLY A 209 -17.46 -9.57 -0.96
C GLY A 209 -17.10 -10.97 -1.45
N PRO A 210 -18.05 -11.94 -1.50
CA PRO A 210 -17.80 -13.24 -2.11
C PRO A 210 -17.41 -13.12 -3.58
N ILE A 211 -16.45 -13.92 -4.03
CA ILE A 211 -16.00 -14.00 -5.41
C ILE A 211 -16.58 -15.27 -6.04
N ALA A 212 -17.55 -15.11 -6.95
CA ALA A 212 -18.13 -16.20 -7.71
C ALA A 212 -17.19 -16.62 -8.85
N ALA A 213 -17.19 -17.90 -9.23
CA ALA A 213 -16.34 -18.40 -10.31
C ALA A 213 -16.59 -17.69 -11.66
N GLN A 214 -17.81 -17.21 -11.88
CA GLN A 214 -18.20 -16.48 -13.09
C GLN A 214 -19.18 -15.36 -12.75
N VAL A 215 -19.03 -14.24 -13.45
CA VAL A 215 -19.96 -13.10 -13.41
C VAL A 215 -20.33 -12.76 -14.85
N THR A 216 -21.63 -12.62 -15.15
CA THR A 216 -22.08 -12.13 -16.46
C THR A 216 -22.07 -10.61 -16.47
N GLU A 217 -21.32 -10.03 -17.39
CA GLU A 217 -21.25 -8.59 -17.58
C GLU A 217 -22.48 -8.07 -18.36
N PRO A 218 -22.82 -6.79 -18.26
CA PRO A 218 -24.01 -6.23 -18.94
C PRO A 218 -24.03 -6.40 -20.46
N ASP A 219 -22.85 -6.52 -21.09
CA ASP A 219 -22.71 -6.77 -22.53
C ASP A 219 -22.83 -8.26 -22.91
N GLY A 220 -23.12 -9.14 -21.95
CA GLY A 220 -23.25 -10.59 -22.11
C GLY A 220 -21.93 -11.37 -22.09
N GLN A 221 -20.79 -10.69 -21.95
CA GLN A 221 -19.52 -11.38 -21.76
C GLN A 221 -19.45 -12.06 -20.37
N THR A 222 -18.64 -13.08 -20.26
CA THR A 222 -18.41 -13.78 -18.99
C THR A 222 -17.05 -13.38 -18.42
N TRP A 223 -17.05 -12.83 -17.22
CA TRP A 223 -15.86 -12.69 -16.39
C TRP A 223 -15.62 -13.99 -15.65
N ARG A 224 -14.40 -14.55 -15.73
CA ARG A 224 -14.02 -15.76 -15.01
C ARG A 224 -13.03 -15.43 -13.93
N ASN A 225 -13.39 -15.80 -12.69
CA ASN A 225 -12.51 -15.63 -11.54
C ASN A 225 -11.76 -16.92 -11.23
N LEU A 226 -10.50 -16.77 -10.83
CA LEU A 226 -9.87 -17.73 -9.95
C LEU A 226 -10.62 -17.69 -8.61
N VAL A 227 -10.91 -18.82 -8.00
CA VAL A 227 -11.63 -18.90 -6.72
C VAL A 227 -10.92 -19.85 -5.77
N THR A 228 -10.79 -19.45 -4.51
CA THR A 228 -10.41 -20.32 -3.39
C THR A 228 -11.59 -20.46 -2.43
N GLU A 229 -11.52 -21.41 -1.51
CA GLU A 229 -12.59 -21.60 -0.52
C GLU A 229 -12.85 -20.34 0.28
N GLU A 230 -11.78 -19.65 0.72
CA GLU A 230 -11.87 -18.47 1.59
C GLU A 230 -12.50 -17.25 0.90
N VAL A 231 -12.40 -17.13 -0.43
CA VAL A 231 -13.00 -15.98 -1.15
C VAL A 231 -14.41 -16.26 -1.64
N SER A 232 -14.91 -17.49 -1.52
CA SER A 232 -16.24 -17.89 -2.00
C SER A 232 -17.40 -17.46 -1.10
N LYS A 233 -17.12 -16.99 0.10
CA LYS A 233 -18.09 -16.53 1.10
C LYS A 233 -17.54 -15.29 1.84
N VAL A 234 -18.35 -14.64 2.68
CA VAL A 234 -17.88 -13.60 3.59
C VAL A 234 -16.89 -14.16 4.61
N ALA A 235 -15.87 -13.41 4.97
CA ALA A 235 -14.88 -13.84 5.94
C ALA A 235 -15.38 -13.59 7.37
N GLU A 236 -15.28 -14.61 8.22
CA GLU A 236 -15.63 -14.53 9.64
C GLU A 236 -14.49 -15.02 10.54
N THR A 237 -13.75 -16.04 10.12
CA THR A 237 -12.61 -16.57 10.86
C THR A 237 -11.29 -15.91 10.46
N LEU A 238 -10.31 -15.91 11.37
CA LEU A 238 -8.98 -15.38 11.06
C LEU A 238 -8.36 -16.03 9.81
N ASN A 239 -8.56 -17.33 9.60
CA ASN A 239 -8.04 -18.03 8.42
C ASN A 239 -8.69 -17.55 7.12
N GLU A 240 -9.97 -17.20 7.13
CA GLU A 240 -10.68 -16.66 5.96
C GLU A 240 -10.16 -15.25 5.61
N TYR A 241 -9.94 -14.37 6.61
CA TYR A 241 -9.27 -13.08 6.40
C TYR A 241 -7.86 -13.24 5.82
N ARG A 242 -7.04 -14.14 6.39
CA ARG A 242 -5.73 -14.50 5.84
C ARG A 242 -5.82 -15.05 4.42
N GLY A 243 -6.86 -15.81 4.14
CA GLY A 243 -7.17 -16.39 2.82
C GLY A 243 -7.38 -15.31 1.75
N ARG A 244 -8.03 -14.20 2.09
CA ARG A 244 -8.21 -13.06 1.19
C ARG A 244 -6.88 -12.43 0.80
N HIS A 245 -5.97 -12.23 1.74
CA HIS A 245 -4.61 -11.74 1.44
C HIS A 245 -3.82 -12.75 0.61
N ARG A 246 -3.89 -14.06 0.95
CA ARG A 246 -3.25 -15.11 0.14
C ARG A 246 -3.76 -15.10 -1.29
N TYR A 247 -5.08 -14.93 -1.48
CA TYR A 247 -5.71 -14.85 -2.78
C TYR A 247 -5.12 -13.73 -3.63
N ASN A 248 -5.08 -12.49 -3.15
CA ASN A 248 -4.54 -11.37 -3.91
C ASN A 248 -3.06 -11.58 -4.26
N LEU A 249 -2.29 -12.22 -3.38
CA LEU A 249 -0.89 -12.58 -3.62
C LEU A 249 -0.71 -13.81 -4.55
N MET A 250 -1.78 -14.45 -5.03
CA MET A 250 -1.69 -15.41 -6.14
C MET A 250 -1.48 -14.70 -7.48
N ASP A 251 -1.90 -13.44 -7.60
CA ASP A 251 -1.73 -12.65 -8.82
C ASP A 251 -0.25 -12.31 -9.07
N GLN A 252 0.22 -12.59 -10.28
CA GLN A 252 1.62 -12.36 -10.64
C GLN A 252 1.98 -10.88 -10.74
N ASN A 253 1.03 -10.01 -11.11
CA ASN A 253 1.29 -8.57 -11.26
C ASN A 253 1.39 -7.91 -9.88
N VAL A 254 0.56 -8.34 -8.91
CA VAL A 254 0.65 -7.92 -7.50
C VAL A 254 2.02 -8.30 -6.93
N ARG A 255 2.41 -9.57 -7.06
CA ARG A 255 3.73 -10.03 -6.57
C ARG A 255 4.90 -9.34 -7.25
N ALA A 256 4.79 -9.07 -8.56
CA ALA A 256 5.85 -8.38 -9.29
C ALA A 256 6.04 -6.92 -8.83
N LEU A 257 4.94 -6.21 -8.55
CA LEU A 257 5.01 -4.87 -7.97
C LEU A 257 5.64 -4.92 -6.58
N TYR A 258 5.14 -5.76 -5.68
CA TYR A 258 5.59 -5.83 -4.28
C TYR A 258 7.04 -6.27 -4.14
N ALA A 259 7.56 -7.09 -5.05
CA ALA A 259 8.97 -7.48 -5.07
C ALA A 259 9.92 -6.33 -5.45
N GLY A 260 9.44 -5.35 -6.22
CA GLY A 260 10.27 -4.25 -6.76
C GLY A 260 9.98 -2.87 -6.19
N VAL A 261 8.82 -2.69 -5.53
CA VAL A 261 8.30 -1.39 -5.10
C VAL A 261 7.82 -1.50 -3.65
N PRO A 262 8.44 -0.77 -2.71
CA PRO A 262 7.99 -0.74 -1.33
C PRO A 262 6.56 -0.25 -1.20
N VAL A 263 5.76 -0.91 -0.35
CA VAL A 263 4.39 -0.50 -0.08
C VAL A 263 4.29 0.27 1.24
N ILE A 264 3.44 1.29 1.25
CA ILE A 264 2.95 1.97 2.45
C ILE A 264 1.45 1.64 2.51
N ALA A 265 1.10 0.64 3.31
CA ALA A 265 -0.27 0.14 3.37
C ALA A 265 -1.09 0.89 4.42
N GLN A 266 -2.32 1.22 4.05
CA GLN A 266 -3.41 1.60 4.95
C GLN A 266 -4.45 0.48 4.96
N TRP A 267 -5.43 0.55 5.83
CA TRP A 267 -6.63 -0.24 5.74
C TRP A 267 -7.84 0.67 5.57
N ASP A 268 -8.95 0.09 5.12
CA ASP A 268 -10.22 0.75 4.99
C ASP A 268 -11.32 -0.16 5.58
N ASP A 269 -12.53 -0.08 5.11
CA ASP A 269 -13.64 -0.80 5.70
C ASP A 269 -13.71 -2.27 5.25
N HIS A 270 -13.42 -2.58 3.98
CA HIS A 270 -13.53 -3.94 3.45
C HIS A 270 -12.46 -4.93 3.97
N GLU A 271 -11.45 -4.45 4.69
CA GLU A 271 -10.63 -5.32 5.53
C GLU A 271 -11.47 -5.97 6.65
N THR A 272 -12.67 -5.45 6.91
CA THR A 272 -13.62 -5.94 7.92
C THR A 272 -15.02 -6.16 7.33
N HIS A 273 -15.72 -5.08 6.98
CA HIS A 273 -17.07 -5.08 6.44
C HIS A 273 -17.43 -3.68 5.93
N ASN A 274 -18.12 -3.60 4.78
CA ASN A 274 -18.56 -2.33 4.19
C ASN A 274 -19.16 -1.36 5.20
N ASN A 275 -18.66 -0.15 5.24
CA ASN A 275 -19.13 0.99 6.03
C ASN A 275 -19.14 0.78 7.55
N TRP A 276 -18.38 -0.16 8.08
CA TRP A 276 -18.41 -0.49 9.51
C TRP A 276 -17.91 0.65 10.43
N TYR A 277 -18.35 0.58 11.68
CA TYR A 277 -17.86 1.40 12.78
C TYR A 277 -17.77 0.58 14.07
N PRO A 278 -16.90 0.95 15.03
CA PRO A 278 -16.77 0.25 16.31
C PRO A 278 -18.10 0.09 17.05
N GLY A 279 -18.33 -1.09 17.63
CA GLY A 279 -19.55 -1.43 18.36
C GLY A 279 -20.76 -1.80 17.49
N GLN A 280 -20.65 -1.77 16.16
CA GLN A 280 -21.75 -2.13 15.27
C GLN A 280 -22.12 -3.62 15.41
N ILE A 281 -23.43 -3.89 15.37
CA ILE A 281 -23.99 -5.25 15.27
C ILE A 281 -24.56 -5.42 13.87
N LEU A 282 -23.96 -6.30 13.07
CA LEU A 282 -24.38 -6.55 11.69
C LEU A 282 -25.80 -7.11 11.62
N THR A 283 -26.56 -6.63 10.66
CA THR A 283 -27.87 -7.18 10.29
C THR A 283 -27.79 -8.13 9.10
N ASP A 284 -26.64 -8.21 8.44
CA ASP A 284 -26.39 -9.07 7.28
C ASP A 284 -26.49 -10.56 7.68
N SER A 285 -27.45 -11.26 7.08
CA SER A 285 -27.73 -12.67 7.36
C SER A 285 -26.65 -13.65 6.88
N ARG A 286 -25.69 -13.18 6.06
CA ARG A 286 -24.54 -13.98 5.64
C ARG A 286 -23.57 -14.27 6.78
N TYR A 287 -23.61 -13.46 7.87
CA TYR A 287 -22.72 -13.58 9.03
C TYR A 287 -23.38 -14.33 10.18
N THR A 288 -22.63 -15.24 10.79
CA THR A 288 -22.96 -15.85 12.10
C THR A 288 -22.37 -15.04 13.25
N GLU A 289 -21.15 -14.51 13.09
CA GLU A 289 -20.59 -13.52 13.99
C GLU A 289 -21.04 -12.12 13.56
N ARG A 290 -21.89 -11.49 14.36
CA ARG A 290 -22.49 -10.19 14.07
C ARG A 290 -21.81 -9.01 14.75
N ARG A 291 -20.92 -9.27 15.71
CA ARG A 291 -20.18 -8.22 16.40
C ARG A 291 -19.02 -7.78 15.52
N VAL A 292 -19.13 -6.58 14.96
CA VAL A 292 -18.10 -6.02 14.09
C VAL A 292 -16.74 -5.98 14.78
N ASP A 293 -16.68 -5.66 16.08
CA ASP A 293 -15.40 -5.58 16.81
C ASP A 293 -14.62 -6.91 16.78
N VAL A 294 -15.32 -8.05 16.77
CA VAL A 294 -14.70 -9.37 16.65
C VAL A 294 -14.16 -9.59 15.25
N LEU A 295 -14.93 -9.19 14.23
CA LEU A 295 -14.53 -9.28 12.83
C LEU A 295 -13.34 -8.34 12.55
N ALA A 296 -13.42 -7.08 13.03
CA ALA A 296 -12.34 -6.09 12.89
C ALA A 296 -11.05 -6.53 13.58
N ALA A 297 -11.12 -7.17 14.75
CA ALA A 297 -9.94 -7.72 15.42
C ALA A 297 -9.25 -8.80 14.55
N ARG A 298 -10.04 -9.68 13.92
CA ARG A 298 -9.53 -10.73 13.00
C ARG A 298 -8.98 -10.15 11.70
N GLY A 299 -9.73 -9.21 11.08
CA GLY A 299 -9.29 -8.49 9.88
C GLY A 299 -8.00 -7.74 10.10
N ARG A 300 -7.91 -6.98 11.21
CA ARG A 300 -6.71 -6.24 11.61
C ARG A 300 -5.51 -7.15 11.85
N GLN A 301 -5.71 -8.30 12.50
CA GLN A 301 -4.64 -9.27 12.70
C GLN A 301 -4.13 -9.80 11.35
N ALA A 302 -5.01 -10.24 10.47
CA ALA A 302 -4.64 -10.72 9.14
C ALA A 302 -3.92 -9.62 8.34
N TRP A 303 -4.44 -8.39 8.34
CA TRP A 303 -3.83 -7.24 7.69
C TRP A 303 -2.40 -6.97 8.21
N GLN A 304 -2.19 -6.95 9.54
CA GLN A 304 -0.87 -6.76 10.14
C GLN A 304 0.11 -7.89 9.80
N GLU A 305 -0.36 -9.13 9.69
CA GLU A 305 0.47 -10.27 9.32
C GLU A 305 0.93 -10.20 7.86
N TYR A 306 0.09 -9.62 6.97
CA TYR A 306 0.32 -9.62 5.53
C TYR A 306 0.90 -8.32 4.98
N GLN A 307 0.86 -7.22 5.74
CA GLN A 307 1.44 -5.95 5.30
C GLN A 307 2.83 -5.72 5.91
N PRO A 308 3.81 -5.28 5.10
CA PRO A 308 5.17 -4.97 5.58
C PRO A 308 5.22 -3.59 6.25
N ILE A 309 4.49 -3.42 7.35
CA ILE A 309 4.38 -2.17 8.11
C ILE A 309 5.40 -2.10 9.24
N SER A 310 5.89 -0.88 9.53
CA SER A 310 6.79 -0.58 10.64
C SER A 310 6.03 -0.43 11.96
N GLY A 311 6.77 -0.43 13.08
CA GLY A 311 6.19 -0.14 14.41
C GLY A 311 5.54 -1.33 15.10
N LEU A 312 5.60 -2.53 14.52
CA LEU A 312 5.16 -3.75 15.19
C LEU A 312 6.13 -4.22 16.29
N GLY A 313 7.20 -3.47 16.47
CA GLY A 313 8.27 -3.67 17.43
C GLY A 313 8.56 -5.14 17.66
N GLY A 314 9.66 -5.70 17.25
CA GLY A 314 10.08 -7.10 17.29
C GLY A 314 9.68 -7.97 18.51
N ARG A 315 8.54 -7.70 19.11
CA ARG A 315 7.92 -8.41 20.22
C ARG A 315 6.92 -9.47 19.79
N SER A 316 7.26 -10.22 18.77
CA SER A 316 6.76 -11.59 18.74
C SER A 316 7.65 -12.42 19.70
N ASN A 317 7.71 -11.98 20.93
CA ASN A 317 8.32 -12.74 22.02
C ASN A 317 7.32 -13.81 22.45
N GLY A 318 7.11 -14.88 21.68
CA GLY A 318 6.52 -16.12 22.18
C GLY A 318 5.35 -16.05 23.17
N THR A 319 4.80 -14.88 23.42
CA THR A 319 3.62 -14.66 24.23
C THR A 319 2.39 -14.85 23.37
N THR A 320 1.52 -15.67 23.83
CA THR A 320 0.26 -16.15 23.26
C THR A 320 -0.76 -15.03 23.09
N GLY A 321 -0.50 -14.01 22.23
CA GLY A 321 -1.48 -12.96 21.98
C GLY A 321 -1.08 -12.06 20.81
N PHE A 322 -2.05 -11.69 19.98
CA PHE A 322 -1.91 -10.66 18.97
C PHE A 322 -1.93 -9.29 19.64
N GLU A 323 -0.90 -8.48 19.45
CA GLU A 323 -0.86 -7.09 19.87
C GLU A 323 -1.11 -6.19 18.65
N PRO A 324 -2.25 -5.46 18.60
CA PRO A 324 -2.55 -4.58 17.48
C PRO A 324 -1.57 -3.39 17.45
N ALA A 325 -0.86 -3.24 16.32
CA ALA A 325 -0.07 -2.05 16.07
C ALA A 325 -0.95 -0.85 15.78
N ARG A 326 -0.42 0.34 16.01
CA ARG A 326 -1.02 1.57 15.56
C ARG A 326 -0.93 1.67 14.03
N ILE A 327 -2.07 1.79 13.35
CA ILE A 327 -2.13 1.87 11.88
C ILE A 327 -1.69 3.25 11.41
N TYR A 328 -2.21 4.32 12.02
CA TYR A 328 -1.81 5.68 11.65
C TYR A 328 -0.36 5.94 12.05
N ARG A 329 0.40 6.42 11.10
CA ARG A 329 1.85 6.57 11.25
C ARG A 329 2.44 7.56 10.25
N LYS A 330 3.66 8.03 10.54
CA LYS A 330 4.43 8.90 9.67
C LYS A 330 5.56 8.11 9.01
N ILE A 331 5.68 8.23 7.69
CA ILE A 331 6.81 7.71 6.92
C ILE A 331 7.58 8.90 6.35
N SER A 332 8.80 9.12 6.82
CA SER A 332 9.64 10.20 6.32
C SER A 332 10.46 9.73 5.12
N ARG A 333 10.28 10.43 4.01
CA ARG A 333 10.97 10.19 2.74
C ARG A 333 12.03 11.27 2.47
N GLY A 334 12.67 11.74 3.53
CA GLY A 334 13.69 12.78 3.47
C GLY A 334 13.10 14.18 3.49
N PRO A 335 13.86 15.22 3.10
CA PRO A 335 13.43 16.60 3.27
C PRO A 335 12.39 17.07 2.26
N GLN A 336 12.19 16.33 1.17
CA GLN A 336 11.18 16.68 0.19
C GLN A 336 9.78 16.22 0.60
N LEU A 337 9.67 15.10 1.37
CA LEU A 337 8.39 14.43 1.53
C LEU A 337 8.25 13.73 2.89
N ASP A 338 7.20 14.06 3.61
CA ASP A 338 6.65 13.29 4.73
C ASP A 338 5.25 12.78 4.36
N ILE A 339 4.97 11.51 4.66
CA ILE A 339 3.68 10.86 4.44
C ILE A 339 3.05 10.56 5.80
N PHE A 340 1.81 10.99 5.98
CA PHE A 340 1.02 10.77 7.18
C PHE A 340 -0.14 9.84 6.82
N CYS A 341 0.00 8.56 7.13
CA CYS A 341 -1.05 7.56 6.95
C CYS A 341 -2.09 7.72 8.06
N LEU A 342 -3.35 7.76 7.71
CA LEU A 342 -4.46 7.81 8.66
C LEU A 342 -5.11 6.44 8.87
N ASP A 343 -5.86 6.33 9.93
CA ASP A 343 -6.76 5.23 10.26
C ASP A 343 -8.15 5.84 10.50
N MET A 344 -8.99 5.83 9.49
CA MET A 344 -10.33 6.43 9.56
C MET A 344 -11.40 5.43 9.99
N ARG A 345 -11.02 4.23 10.43
CA ARG A 345 -11.94 3.15 10.79
C ARG A 345 -11.93 2.81 12.28
N SER A 346 -10.75 2.66 12.90
CA SER A 346 -10.64 2.17 14.28
C SER A 346 -11.29 3.07 15.35
N PHE A 347 -11.43 4.36 15.08
CA PHE A 347 -11.85 5.37 16.06
C PHE A 347 -13.10 6.12 15.61
N LYS A 348 -13.72 5.69 14.54
CA LYS A 348 -14.89 6.30 13.92
C LYS A 348 -16.13 6.10 14.79
N ASP A 349 -16.87 7.18 15.02
CA ASP A 349 -18.20 7.13 15.61
C ASP A 349 -19.24 6.53 14.62
N PRO A 350 -20.40 6.06 15.11
CA PRO A 350 -21.43 5.48 14.27
C PRO A 350 -21.79 6.31 13.04
N ASN A 351 -22.22 5.64 11.97
CA ASN A 351 -22.77 6.30 10.81
C ASN A 351 -24.17 6.83 11.13
N THR A 352 -24.34 8.14 10.99
CA THR A 352 -25.57 8.89 11.23
C THR A 352 -25.88 9.77 10.03
N ASP A 353 -26.86 10.66 10.09
CA ASP A 353 -27.09 11.67 9.06
C ASP A 353 -26.01 12.78 9.05
N GLY A 354 -25.08 12.77 10.02
CA GLY A 354 -23.95 13.70 10.12
C GLY A 354 -24.32 15.10 10.60
N LYS A 355 -25.52 15.29 11.18
CA LYS A 355 -26.05 16.61 11.56
C LYS A 355 -26.03 16.88 13.07
N GLU A 356 -25.23 16.16 13.81
CA GLU A 356 -25.03 16.39 15.23
C GLU A 356 -24.33 17.74 15.46
N THR A 357 -24.85 18.51 16.45
CA THR A 357 -24.21 19.78 16.83
C THR A 357 -22.97 19.59 17.71
N GLN A 358 -22.80 18.41 18.29
CA GLN A 358 -21.58 18.00 19.01
C GLN A 358 -20.57 17.36 18.07
N LEU A 359 -19.29 17.43 18.47
CA LEU A 359 -18.20 16.76 17.78
C LEU A 359 -18.44 15.25 17.72
N MET A 360 -18.40 14.69 16.52
CA MET A 360 -18.30 13.27 16.24
C MET A 360 -16.91 12.98 15.66
N HIS A 361 -16.40 11.79 15.90
CA HIS A 361 -15.06 11.41 15.45
C HIS A 361 -15.08 10.58 14.17
N ILE A 362 -14.11 10.82 13.32
CA ILE A 362 -13.69 9.93 12.24
C ILE A 362 -12.24 9.45 12.47
N LEU A 363 -11.40 10.31 13.03
CA LEU A 363 -10.01 10.02 13.40
C LEU A 363 -9.86 9.64 14.86
N GLY A 364 -10.74 10.16 15.73
CA GLY A 364 -10.58 10.14 17.18
C GLY A 364 -9.56 11.19 17.65
N GLN A 365 -9.79 11.70 18.88
CA GLN A 365 -9.03 12.82 19.43
C GLN A 365 -7.52 12.61 19.44
N GLU A 366 -7.06 11.41 19.84
CA GLU A 366 -5.62 11.12 19.91
C GLU A 366 -4.95 11.20 18.54
N GLN A 367 -5.59 10.65 17.50
CA GLN A 367 -5.05 10.68 16.14
C GLN A 367 -5.11 12.09 15.56
N ALA A 368 -6.20 12.84 15.77
CA ALA A 368 -6.33 14.22 15.33
C ALA A 368 -5.23 15.12 15.95
N ASP A 369 -4.98 14.98 17.26
CA ASP A 369 -3.90 15.71 17.96
C ASP A 369 -2.52 15.32 17.43
N TRP A 370 -2.30 14.01 17.19
CA TRP A 370 -1.06 13.50 16.60
C TRP A 370 -0.86 14.08 15.19
N LEU A 371 -1.89 14.09 14.34
CA LEU A 371 -1.83 14.61 12.99
C LEU A 371 -1.47 16.09 12.98
N ILE A 372 -2.17 16.90 13.78
CA ILE A 372 -1.90 18.32 13.94
C ILE A 372 -0.44 18.55 14.37
N LYS A 373 0.01 17.82 15.38
CA LYS A 373 1.36 17.94 15.93
C LYS A 373 2.44 17.56 14.91
N GLU A 374 2.31 16.39 14.29
CA GLU A 374 3.36 15.86 13.42
C GLU A 374 3.43 16.59 12.09
N VAL A 375 2.28 16.99 11.51
CA VAL A 375 2.23 17.82 10.29
C VAL A 375 2.82 19.21 10.56
N SER A 376 2.45 19.85 11.68
CA SER A 376 2.99 21.17 12.04
C SER A 376 4.49 21.17 12.33
N ARG A 377 5.04 20.04 12.79
CA ARG A 377 6.47 19.88 13.07
C ARG A 377 7.29 19.44 11.84
N SER A 378 6.63 18.95 10.83
CA SER A 378 7.31 18.48 9.62
C SER A 378 8.12 19.58 8.96
N LYS A 379 9.37 19.26 8.62
CA LYS A 379 10.28 20.14 7.87
C LYS A 379 10.38 19.75 6.39
N ALA A 380 9.69 18.69 6.00
CA ALA A 380 9.63 18.30 4.59
C ALA A 380 8.95 19.40 3.75
N THR A 381 9.39 19.57 2.51
CA THR A 381 8.75 20.51 1.59
C THR A 381 7.26 20.16 1.43
N TRP A 382 6.94 18.90 1.16
CA TRP A 382 5.58 18.41 0.99
C TRP A 382 5.13 17.50 2.15
N LYS A 383 3.88 17.66 2.55
CA LYS A 383 3.16 16.83 3.53
C LYS A 383 2.02 16.16 2.79
N VAL A 384 2.17 14.88 2.53
CA VAL A 384 1.09 14.05 1.98
C VAL A 384 0.31 13.45 3.15
N ILE A 385 -0.98 13.74 3.20
CA ILE A 385 -1.92 13.05 4.08
C ILE A 385 -2.56 11.96 3.25
N ALA A 386 -2.25 10.72 3.58
CA ALA A 386 -2.80 9.54 2.94
C ALA A 386 -3.96 9.04 3.82
N ASN A 387 -5.14 9.08 3.28
CA ASN A 387 -6.38 8.61 3.92
C ASN A 387 -7.16 7.74 2.93
N ASP A 388 -8.13 7.01 3.45
CA ASP A 388 -9.04 6.18 2.67
C ASP A 388 -10.15 7.04 2.06
N LEU A 389 -11.07 7.58 2.87
CA LEU A 389 -12.23 8.38 2.47
C LEU A 389 -11.88 9.80 2.02
N PRO A 390 -12.40 10.29 0.88
CA PRO A 390 -12.32 11.70 0.50
C PRO A 390 -13.08 12.63 1.46
N LEU A 391 -12.56 13.86 1.63
CA LEU A 391 -13.08 14.79 2.65
C LEU A 391 -14.44 15.40 2.31
N GLY A 392 -14.64 15.84 1.07
CA GLY A 392 -15.85 16.55 0.66
C GLY A 392 -16.76 15.73 -0.26
N VAL A 393 -16.59 14.42 -0.30
CA VAL A 393 -17.42 13.52 -1.12
C VAL A 393 -18.47 12.86 -0.23
N ILE A 394 -19.72 12.93 -0.68
CA ILE A 394 -20.84 12.30 -0.01
C ILE A 394 -20.83 10.80 -0.29
N VAL A 395 -20.61 10.00 0.75
CA VAL A 395 -20.68 8.53 0.68
C VAL A 395 -21.81 8.05 1.59
N PRO A 396 -22.95 7.63 1.01
CA PRO A 396 -24.10 7.22 1.80
C PRO A 396 -23.92 5.84 2.44
N ASP A 397 -24.48 5.70 3.66
CA ASP A 397 -24.70 4.44 4.33
C ASP A 397 -26.19 4.20 4.52
N GLY A 398 -26.82 3.62 3.51
CA GLY A 398 -28.27 3.51 3.41
C GLY A 398 -28.97 4.84 3.03
N PRO A 399 -30.28 4.98 3.30
CA PRO A 399 -31.06 6.11 2.81
C PRO A 399 -30.81 7.45 3.52
N ILE A 400 -30.33 7.41 4.75
CA ILE A 400 -30.23 8.59 5.63
C ILE A 400 -28.78 8.83 6.07
N ASN A 401 -28.12 7.78 6.54
CA ASN A 401 -26.78 7.90 7.15
C ASN A 401 -25.69 8.15 6.12
N GLN A 402 -24.57 8.66 6.61
CA GLN A 402 -23.35 8.90 5.85
C GLN A 402 -22.23 8.04 6.41
N GLU A 403 -21.50 7.41 5.55
CA GLU A 403 -20.25 6.79 5.90
C GLU A 403 -19.15 7.82 6.05
N SER A 404 -19.01 8.69 5.04
CA SER A 404 -18.06 9.79 5.02
C SER A 404 -18.32 10.82 6.12
N LEU A 405 -17.44 11.80 6.21
CA LEU A 405 -17.68 12.95 7.08
C LEU A 405 -18.69 13.94 6.48
N ALA A 406 -18.80 13.99 5.14
CA ALA A 406 -19.70 14.88 4.41
C ALA A 406 -21.17 14.55 4.65
N ASN A 407 -21.97 15.52 5.11
CA ASN A 407 -23.33 15.34 5.65
C ASN A 407 -24.46 15.73 4.70
N ARG A 408 -24.16 16.03 3.44
CA ARG A 408 -25.11 16.45 2.37
C ARG A 408 -25.67 17.85 2.55
N ASP A 409 -25.06 18.74 3.28
CA ASP A 409 -25.48 20.12 3.31
C ASP A 409 -24.32 21.08 2.97
N ALA A 410 -24.63 22.35 2.79
CA ALA A 410 -23.66 23.39 2.48
C ALA A 410 -23.66 24.42 3.63
N ALA A 411 -23.63 23.94 4.86
CA ALA A 411 -23.71 24.74 6.07
C ALA A 411 -22.39 24.74 6.86
N ALA A 412 -22.42 25.31 8.06
CA ALA A 412 -21.31 25.21 8.98
C ALA A 412 -21.06 23.74 9.39
N PRO A 413 -19.82 23.37 9.73
CA PRO A 413 -19.48 21.98 10.08
C PRO A 413 -20.35 21.42 11.20
N LEU A 414 -20.80 20.18 11.02
CA LEU A 414 -21.57 19.40 11.98
C LEU A 414 -20.99 17.98 12.10
N GLY A 415 -21.31 17.29 13.17
CA GLY A 415 -20.93 15.88 13.38
C GLY A 415 -19.42 15.63 13.17
N LYS A 416 -19.08 14.73 12.25
CA LYS A 416 -17.69 14.36 11.91
C LYS A 416 -16.91 15.47 11.22
N GLU A 417 -17.59 16.39 10.53
CA GLU A 417 -16.94 17.53 9.89
C GLU A 417 -16.25 18.47 10.89
N LEU A 418 -16.76 18.56 12.12
CA LEU A 418 -16.17 19.37 13.18
C LEU A 418 -14.73 18.95 13.52
N GLU A 419 -14.42 17.65 13.47
CA GLU A 419 -13.07 17.14 13.73
C GLU A 419 -12.10 17.62 12.64
N ILE A 420 -12.47 17.47 11.37
CA ILE A 420 -11.62 17.88 10.24
C ILE A 420 -11.54 19.41 10.15
N ALA A 421 -12.61 20.13 10.45
CA ALA A 421 -12.57 21.59 10.58
C ALA A 421 -11.54 22.03 11.63
N GLY A 422 -11.50 21.35 12.77
CA GLY A 422 -10.48 21.59 13.81
C GLY A 422 -9.05 21.33 13.33
N VAL A 423 -8.83 20.25 12.58
CA VAL A 423 -7.52 19.92 11.97
C VAL A 423 -7.09 20.99 10.97
N LEU A 424 -7.97 21.37 10.04
CA LEU A 424 -7.69 22.37 9.01
C LEU A 424 -7.40 23.75 9.62
N SER A 425 -8.19 24.19 10.62
CA SER A 425 -7.94 25.42 11.38
C SER A 425 -6.58 25.40 12.09
N ALA A 426 -6.22 24.25 12.65
CA ALA A 426 -4.92 24.11 13.31
C ALA A 426 -3.76 24.20 12.31
N PHE A 427 -3.89 23.62 11.11
CA PHE A 427 -2.90 23.76 10.05
C PHE A 427 -2.72 25.22 9.65
N LYS A 428 -3.80 25.95 9.40
CA LYS A 428 -3.77 27.40 9.08
C LYS A 428 -3.11 28.21 10.19
N ARG A 429 -3.55 28.02 11.46
CA ARG A 429 -2.99 28.71 12.62
C ARG A 429 -1.49 28.45 12.79
N ASN A 430 -1.05 27.23 12.51
CA ASN A 430 0.35 26.81 12.58
C ASN A 430 1.14 27.12 11.30
N ARG A 431 0.51 27.79 10.30
CA ARG A 431 1.12 28.16 9.01
C ARG A 431 1.73 26.97 8.27
N VAL A 432 1.07 25.84 8.31
CA VAL A 432 1.48 24.64 7.57
C VAL A 432 1.34 24.92 6.07
N LYS A 433 2.37 24.59 5.30
CA LYS A 433 2.40 24.78 3.84
C LYS A 433 2.53 23.43 3.12
N ASN A 434 2.12 23.40 1.84
CA ASN A 434 2.34 22.29 0.92
C ASN A 434 1.72 20.98 1.44
N VAL A 435 0.46 21.03 1.84
CA VAL A 435 -0.35 19.85 2.21
C VAL A 435 -1.12 19.37 1.00
N VAL A 436 -1.06 18.06 0.75
CA VAL A 436 -1.82 17.36 -0.30
C VAL A 436 -2.49 16.14 0.33
N TRP A 437 -3.75 15.91 0.01
CA TRP A 437 -4.51 14.73 0.44
C TRP A 437 -4.58 13.72 -0.72
N LEU A 438 -4.31 12.45 -0.43
CA LEU A 438 -4.41 11.34 -1.39
C LEU A 438 -5.35 10.28 -0.84
N THR A 439 -6.39 9.94 -1.61
CA THR A 439 -7.50 9.07 -1.18
C THR A 439 -7.87 8.03 -2.23
N ALA A 440 -8.80 7.12 -1.88
CA ALA A 440 -9.38 6.11 -2.77
C ALA A 440 -10.89 5.89 -2.46
N ASP A 441 -11.33 4.71 -2.08
CA ASP A 441 -12.64 4.30 -1.56
C ASP A 441 -13.81 4.43 -2.55
N VAL A 442 -14.01 5.58 -3.16
CA VAL A 442 -15.22 5.89 -3.94
C VAL A 442 -15.25 5.31 -5.36
N HIS A 443 -14.24 4.53 -5.75
CA HIS A 443 -14.18 3.75 -6.99
C HIS A 443 -14.27 4.56 -8.30
N TYR A 444 -13.72 5.77 -8.29
CA TYR A 444 -13.45 6.59 -9.47
C TYR A 444 -12.24 7.49 -9.20
N CYS A 445 -11.67 8.13 -10.22
CA CYS A 445 -10.61 9.09 -9.96
C CYS A 445 -11.11 10.53 -10.11
N ALA A 446 -10.59 11.42 -9.23
CA ALA A 446 -10.93 12.83 -9.24
C ALA A 446 -9.80 13.72 -8.74
N ALA A 447 -9.86 14.99 -9.10
CA ALA A 447 -9.03 16.06 -8.54
C ALA A 447 -9.95 17.14 -7.97
N HIS A 448 -9.87 17.35 -6.66
CA HIS A 448 -10.65 18.33 -5.92
C HIS A 448 -9.74 19.46 -5.44
N HIS A 449 -10.18 20.70 -5.63
CA HIS A 449 -9.54 21.88 -5.09
C HIS A 449 -10.44 22.54 -4.05
N TYR A 450 -9.93 22.66 -2.85
CA TYR A 450 -10.64 23.26 -1.72
C TYR A 450 -10.15 24.68 -1.49
N THR A 451 -11.07 25.64 -1.49
CA THR A 451 -10.76 27.05 -1.18
C THR A 451 -11.81 27.66 -0.25
N PRO A 452 -11.39 28.53 0.69
CA PRO A 452 -12.33 29.19 1.62
C PRO A 452 -13.45 29.98 0.92
N GLU A 453 -13.20 30.52 -0.27
CA GLU A 453 -14.17 31.32 -1.03
C GLU A 453 -15.38 30.51 -1.53
N ARG A 454 -15.23 29.18 -1.60
CA ARG A 454 -16.29 28.26 -2.06
C ARG A 454 -16.98 27.54 -0.90
N ALA A 455 -16.41 27.63 0.29
CA ALA A 455 -16.78 26.84 1.46
C ALA A 455 -17.72 27.58 2.40
N ALA A 456 -18.60 26.86 3.09
CA ALA A 456 -19.34 27.39 4.22
C ALA A 456 -18.42 27.57 5.44
N PHE A 457 -17.46 26.69 5.64
CA PHE A 457 -16.39 26.81 6.64
C PHE A 457 -15.14 27.40 5.99
N THR A 458 -14.66 28.54 6.49
CA THR A 458 -13.61 29.35 5.83
C THR A 458 -12.27 29.40 6.58
N ASP A 459 -12.16 28.75 7.75
CA ASP A 459 -10.95 28.84 8.56
C ASP A 459 -9.92 27.77 8.19
N PHE A 460 -9.54 27.73 6.91
CA PHE A 460 -8.47 26.89 6.38
C PHE A 460 -7.71 27.61 5.25
N ASP A 461 -6.51 27.10 4.90
CA ASP A 461 -5.77 27.51 3.71
C ASP A 461 -6.11 26.59 2.53
N PRO A 462 -6.10 27.06 1.26
CA PRO A 462 -6.40 26.23 0.09
C PRO A 462 -5.52 24.98 0.00
N PHE A 463 -6.13 23.85 -0.39
CA PHE A 463 -5.42 22.58 -0.57
C PHE A 463 -6.01 21.74 -1.71
N TRP A 464 -5.26 20.73 -2.13
CA TRP A 464 -5.68 19.73 -3.13
C TRP A 464 -5.91 18.38 -2.48
N GLU A 465 -6.95 17.71 -2.95
CA GLU A 465 -7.23 16.30 -2.72
C GLU A 465 -7.29 15.57 -4.06
N PHE A 466 -6.64 14.43 -4.14
CA PHE A 466 -6.67 13.58 -5.32
C PHE A 466 -7.16 12.19 -4.95
N VAL A 467 -8.18 11.73 -5.65
CA VAL A 467 -8.82 10.44 -5.47
C VAL A 467 -8.36 9.50 -6.57
N ALA A 468 -7.95 8.29 -6.24
CA ALA A 468 -7.55 7.30 -7.24
C ALA A 468 -7.86 5.88 -6.76
N GLY A 469 -8.75 5.23 -7.45
CA GLY A 469 -9.24 3.86 -7.30
C GLY A 469 -10.46 3.66 -8.22
N PRO A 470 -10.93 2.44 -8.39
CA PRO A 470 -10.35 1.19 -7.91
C PRO A 470 -9.19 0.74 -8.82
N ILE A 471 -8.32 -0.15 -8.29
CA ILE A 471 -7.27 -0.75 -9.12
C ILE A 471 -7.68 -2.10 -9.72
N ASN A 472 -8.55 -2.83 -9.04
CA ASN A 472 -9.20 -4.07 -9.55
C ASN A 472 -10.49 -4.37 -8.78
N ALA A 473 -11.48 -3.50 -8.93
CA ALA A 473 -12.81 -3.64 -8.35
C ALA A 473 -13.85 -3.01 -9.28
N GLY A 474 -15.12 -3.06 -8.90
CA GLY A 474 -16.17 -2.39 -9.65
C GLY A 474 -15.98 -0.88 -9.64
N SER A 475 -16.10 -0.22 -10.78
CA SER A 475 -16.03 1.23 -10.85
C SER A 475 -17.43 1.85 -10.73
N PHE A 476 -17.50 3.02 -10.09
CA PHE A 476 -18.75 3.74 -9.79
C PHE A 476 -18.62 5.24 -10.08
N GLY A 477 -19.46 6.05 -9.44
CA GLY A 477 -19.39 7.49 -9.36
C GLY A 477 -19.88 8.26 -10.60
N PRO A 478 -19.66 9.60 -10.63
CA PRO A 478 -19.14 10.36 -9.49
C PRO A 478 -20.21 10.55 -8.41
N ASN A 479 -19.78 10.64 -7.16
CA ASN A 479 -20.63 11.00 -6.04
C ASN A 479 -20.86 12.52 -6.01
N ALA A 480 -21.95 12.95 -5.35
CA ALA A 480 -22.19 14.36 -5.08
C ALA A 480 -21.15 14.91 -4.08
N LEU A 481 -20.89 16.21 -4.15
CA LEU A 481 -19.99 16.92 -3.28
C LEU A 481 -20.76 17.69 -2.21
N ASP A 482 -20.14 17.83 -1.05
CA ASP A 482 -20.62 18.61 0.09
C ASP A 482 -20.07 20.04 0.06
N GLY A 483 -20.86 21.02 0.52
CA GLY A 483 -20.48 22.42 0.48
C GLY A 483 -19.78 22.92 1.74
N THR A 484 -19.67 22.14 2.81
CA THR A 484 -19.04 22.58 4.08
C THR A 484 -17.61 23.04 3.88
N PHE A 485 -16.78 22.23 3.21
CA PHE A 485 -15.41 22.58 2.82
C PHE A 485 -15.29 23.05 1.36
N GLY A 486 -16.39 23.03 0.60
CA GLY A 486 -16.54 23.62 -0.73
C GLY A 486 -15.58 23.09 -1.80
N PRO A 487 -15.43 21.77 -2.01
CA PRO A 487 -14.57 21.23 -3.06
C PRO A 487 -15.04 21.66 -4.45
N GLU A 488 -14.09 22.07 -5.28
CA GLU A 488 -14.27 22.18 -6.73
C GLU A 488 -13.78 20.88 -7.37
N GLN A 489 -14.67 20.16 -8.06
CA GLN A 489 -14.27 19.00 -8.86
C GLN A 489 -13.65 19.48 -10.18
N VAL A 490 -12.32 19.66 -10.16
CA VAL A 490 -11.56 20.14 -11.32
C VAL A 490 -11.48 19.08 -12.42
N PHE A 491 -11.44 17.83 -12.01
CA PHE A 491 -11.43 16.68 -12.90
C PHE A 491 -12.09 15.48 -12.24
N PHE A 492 -12.74 14.63 -13.03
CA PHE A 492 -13.12 13.28 -12.63
C PHE A 492 -13.19 12.34 -13.83
N LYS A 493 -13.04 11.06 -13.56
CA LYS A 493 -13.32 9.97 -14.48
C LYS A 493 -13.91 8.80 -13.70
N ALA A 494 -15.13 8.44 -14.05
CA ALA A 494 -15.90 7.36 -13.43
C ALA A 494 -16.08 6.19 -14.40
N GLY A 495 -16.67 5.10 -13.94
CA GLY A 495 -17.12 4.00 -14.76
C GLY A 495 -18.22 4.44 -15.73
N ALA A 496 -18.37 3.75 -16.85
CA ALA A 496 -19.44 3.99 -17.81
C ALA A 496 -20.82 3.56 -17.26
N TYR A 497 -20.83 2.64 -16.31
CA TYR A 497 -22.01 2.17 -15.58
C TYR A 497 -21.58 1.71 -14.17
N ALA A 498 -22.55 1.65 -13.25
CA ALA A 498 -22.28 1.23 -11.88
C ALA A 498 -21.75 -0.23 -11.83
N ASN A 499 -20.71 -0.46 -11.05
CA ASN A 499 -20.01 -1.73 -10.95
C ASN A 499 -19.37 -2.19 -12.28
N GLU A 500 -18.80 -1.25 -13.05
CA GLU A 500 -18.07 -1.59 -14.28
C GLU A 500 -16.87 -2.47 -13.96
N SER A 501 -16.73 -3.57 -14.72
CA SER A 501 -15.68 -4.56 -14.52
C SER A 501 -14.28 -4.03 -14.85
N PRO A 502 -13.22 -4.62 -14.30
CA PRO A 502 -11.84 -4.28 -14.65
C PRO A 502 -11.41 -4.69 -16.07
N ARG A 503 -12.27 -5.34 -16.85
CA ARG A 503 -11.96 -5.94 -18.16
C ARG A 503 -11.28 -4.99 -19.13
N SER A 504 -11.80 -3.78 -19.27
CA SER A 504 -11.24 -2.79 -20.20
C SER A 504 -9.94 -2.19 -19.71
N GLY A 505 -9.77 -2.04 -18.40
CA GLY A 505 -8.71 -1.28 -17.76
C GLY A 505 -8.86 0.24 -17.93
N GLU A 506 -9.94 0.72 -18.56
CA GLU A 506 -10.20 2.16 -18.73
C GLU A 506 -10.87 2.78 -17.52
N SER A 507 -11.62 1.98 -16.75
CA SER A 507 -12.33 2.35 -15.54
C SER A 507 -11.64 1.88 -14.26
N GLN A 508 -10.38 1.52 -14.34
CA GLN A 508 -9.53 1.21 -13.19
C GLN A 508 -8.44 2.26 -13.10
N TYR A 509 -8.20 2.83 -11.92
CA TYR A 509 -7.41 4.05 -11.81
C TYR A 509 -6.32 3.97 -10.75
N PHE A 510 -5.24 4.67 -11.00
CA PHE A 510 -4.20 4.95 -10.01
C PHE A 510 -3.67 6.37 -10.20
N GLY A 511 -3.20 6.94 -9.13
CA GLY A 511 -2.47 8.18 -9.19
C GLY A 511 -0.97 7.95 -9.26
N HIS A 512 -0.26 8.87 -9.88
CA HIS A 512 1.19 8.86 -9.99
C HIS A 512 1.72 10.26 -9.70
N VAL A 513 2.68 10.34 -8.82
CA VAL A 513 3.37 11.57 -8.44
C VAL A 513 4.82 11.49 -8.88
N ASP A 514 5.26 12.53 -9.58
CA ASP A 514 6.66 12.85 -9.80
C ASP A 514 7.00 14.09 -8.98
N LEU A 515 7.86 13.92 -7.97
CA LEU A 515 8.41 15.01 -7.17
C LEU A 515 9.81 15.34 -7.70
N GLY A 516 9.90 16.45 -8.43
CA GLY A 516 11.13 16.89 -9.09
C GLY A 516 12.23 17.30 -8.11
N GLU A 517 13.45 17.45 -8.61
CA GLU A 517 14.59 18.00 -7.84
C GLU A 517 14.38 19.46 -7.43
N ASP A 518 13.50 20.17 -8.15
CA ASP A 518 13.05 21.54 -7.91
C ASP A 518 11.90 21.65 -6.90
N ASP A 519 11.54 20.53 -6.26
CA ASP A 519 10.40 20.38 -5.36
C ASP A 519 9.02 20.56 -6.03
N VAL A 520 8.91 20.58 -7.35
CA VAL A 520 7.61 20.61 -8.03
C VAL A 520 6.93 19.24 -7.85
N PHE A 521 5.70 19.26 -7.34
CA PHE A 521 4.89 18.07 -7.09
C PHE A 521 3.92 17.88 -8.26
N THR A 522 4.26 17.02 -9.20
CA THR A 522 3.44 16.76 -10.39
C THR A 522 2.59 15.51 -10.16
N VAL A 523 1.27 15.71 -10.08
CA VAL A 523 0.29 14.63 -9.99
C VAL A 523 -0.22 14.28 -11.38
N SER A 524 -0.35 12.99 -11.68
CA SER A 524 -1.12 12.49 -12.82
C SER A 524 -2.10 11.40 -12.38
N LEU A 525 -3.35 11.51 -12.82
CA LEU A 525 -4.36 10.46 -12.69
C LEU A 525 -4.30 9.61 -13.95
N ARG A 526 -4.21 8.29 -13.76
CA ARG A 526 -3.97 7.33 -14.84
C ARG A 526 -4.98 6.18 -14.77
N ASN A 527 -5.24 5.55 -15.91
CA ASN A 527 -5.98 4.29 -15.95
C ASN A 527 -5.05 3.06 -15.94
N ALA A 528 -5.64 1.87 -15.77
CA ALA A 528 -4.90 0.61 -15.75
C ALA A 528 -4.24 0.21 -17.10
N LYS A 529 -4.46 0.99 -18.17
CA LYS A 529 -3.68 0.90 -19.42
C LYS A 529 -2.41 1.76 -19.37
N GLY A 530 -2.19 2.54 -18.30
CA GLY A 530 -1.08 3.46 -18.14
C GLY A 530 -1.30 4.83 -18.80
N ALA A 531 -2.47 5.08 -19.41
CA ALA A 531 -2.77 6.36 -20.03
C ALA A 531 -2.95 7.46 -18.97
N VAL A 532 -2.35 8.63 -19.19
CA VAL A 532 -2.58 9.82 -18.39
C VAL A 532 -3.92 10.43 -18.78
N LEU A 533 -4.83 10.50 -17.82
CA LEU A 533 -6.17 11.07 -18.00
C LEU A 533 -6.19 12.56 -17.66
N TRP A 534 -5.42 12.95 -16.66
CA TRP A 534 -5.29 14.33 -16.21
C TRP A 534 -3.96 14.52 -15.45
N SER A 535 -3.44 15.75 -15.41
CA SER A 535 -2.21 16.06 -14.71
C SER A 535 -2.18 17.51 -14.20
N LYS A 536 -1.48 17.71 -13.05
CA LYS A 536 -1.28 19.03 -12.42
C LYS A 536 0.08 19.10 -11.76
N ALA A 537 0.81 20.15 -12.06
CA ALA A 537 2.03 20.53 -11.33
C ALA A 537 1.69 21.53 -10.23
N LEU A 538 2.09 21.24 -8.99
CA LEU A 538 1.94 22.09 -7.81
C LEU A 538 3.32 22.67 -7.47
N GLN A 539 3.39 23.99 -7.37
CA GLN A 539 4.61 24.69 -6.97
C GLN A 539 4.71 24.75 -5.44
N PRO A 540 5.88 24.50 -4.84
CA PRO A 540 6.02 24.58 -3.40
C PRO A 540 5.89 26.04 -2.94
N GLN A 541 5.09 26.26 -1.91
CA GLN A 541 5.05 27.53 -1.20
C GLN A 541 6.28 27.62 -0.27
N ARG A 542 7.02 28.72 -0.33
CA ARG A 542 8.21 29.00 0.49
C ARG A 542 7.87 29.83 1.71
#